data_90a2319c063940f058cf3fd6b2275d49
#
_entry.id   90a2319c063940f058cf3fd6b2275d49
#
_cell.length_a   1.000
_cell.length_b   1.000
_cell.length_c   1.000
_cell.angle_alpha   90.00
_cell.angle_beta   90.00
_cell.angle_gamma   90.00
#
_symmetry.space_group_name_H-M   'P 1'
#
loop_
_entity.id
_entity.type
_entity.pdbx_description
1 polymer ?
#
loop_
_entity_poly.entity_id
_entity_poly.type
_entity_poly.pdbx_seq_one_letter_code
_entity_poly.pdbx_strand_id
1 'polypeptide(L)'
;EIDFLKDDLLDIIRKAAAQQSGLSIRTAALFYRDEGDAYVTRSENFNKDPQKTLNFIKKQEANGGGDYPEAVHTALEKALQDLSWEEGNYARLAFLLSDAPPHHNQKVMESIRKSIENYAANGIKLIPIAASGIDKSTEFLLRLMAIFTDGTYVFITNHSGIGNEHIEPTIGQYDVELLNELIVRLIGKYTE
;
A
#
# COMPACT_ATOMS: atom_id res chain seq x y z
N GLU A 1 2.22 1.22 12.20
CA GLU A 1 1.29 1.11 11.06
C GLU A 1 0.69 -0.30 10.94
N ILE A 2 1.50 -1.37 11.09
CA ILE A 2 1.00 -2.77 10.98
C ILE A 2 -0.12 -3.04 11.98
N ASP A 3 -0.02 -2.55 13.21
CA ASP A 3 -1.03 -2.79 14.25
C ASP A 3 -2.37 -2.14 13.90
N PHE A 4 -2.37 -0.99 13.25
CA PHE A 4 -3.57 -0.39 12.69
C PHE A 4 -4.29 -1.35 11.72
N LEU A 5 -3.56 -1.97 10.79
CA LEU A 5 -4.15 -2.95 9.87
C LEU A 5 -4.67 -4.20 10.58
N LYS A 6 -4.02 -4.64 11.67
CA LYS A 6 -4.48 -5.78 12.47
C LYS A 6 -5.82 -5.51 13.14
N ASP A 7 -6.08 -4.28 13.51
CA ASP A 7 -7.27 -3.87 14.25
C ASP A 7 -8.42 -3.46 13.31
N ASP A 8 -8.12 -2.72 12.25
CA ASP A 8 -9.13 -2.04 11.43
C ASP A 8 -9.49 -2.73 10.10
N LEU A 9 -8.68 -3.68 9.60
CA LEU A 9 -8.89 -4.28 8.27
C LEU A 9 -10.30 -4.85 8.07
N LEU A 10 -10.83 -5.60 9.02
CA LEU A 10 -12.17 -6.19 8.89
C LEU A 10 -13.28 -5.13 8.90
N ASP A 11 -13.10 -4.07 9.67
CA ASP A 11 -14.05 -2.95 9.72
C ASP A 11 -14.04 -2.19 8.38
N ILE A 12 -12.86 -1.91 7.84
CA ILE A 12 -12.68 -1.31 6.51
C ILE A 12 -13.42 -2.13 5.45
N ILE A 13 -13.15 -3.44 5.37
CA ILE A 13 -13.77 -4.32 4.37
C ILE A 13 -15.29 -4.37 4.54
N ARG A 14 -15.79 -4.46 5.78
CA ARG A 14 -17.23 -4.46 6.08
C ARG A 14 -17.90 -3.16 5.69
N LYS A 15 -17.31 -2.01 6.03
CA LYS A 15 -17.82 -0.69 5.68
C LYS A 15 -17.81 -0.47 4.17
N ALA A 16 -16.73 -0.83 3.47
CA ALA A 16 -16.65 -0.71 2.02
C ALA A 16 -17.72 -1.58 1.32
N ALA A 17 -17.90 -2.83 1.75
CA ALA A 17 -18.94 -3.70 1.20
C ALA A 17 -20.38 -3.20 1.49
N ALA A 18 -20.58 -2.46 2.58
CA ALA A 18 -21.89 -1.89 2.92
C ALA A 18 -22.23 -0.64 2.11
N GLN A 19 -21.23 0.11 1.60
CA GLN A 19 -21.47 1.30 0.78
C GLN A 19 -22.09 1.00 -0.57
N GLN A 20 -21.83 -0.18 -1.13
CA GLN A 20 -22.26 -0.55 -2.47
C GLN A 20 -22.89 -1.94 -2.47
N SER A 21 -24.21 -1.98 -2.74
CA SER A 21 -24.95 -3.25 -2.80
C SER A 21 -24.36 -4.17 -3.89
N GLY A 22 -23.98 -5.38 -3.50
CA GLY A 22 -23.43 -6.38 -4.42
C GLY A 22 -21.92 -6.30 -4.62
N LEU A 23 -21.20 -5.39 -3.96
CA LEU A 23 -19.75 -5.33 -4.03
C LEU A 23 -19.13 -6.61 -3.40
N SER A 24 -18.36 -7.33 -4.20
CA SER A 24 -17.60 -8.50 -3.75
C SER A 24 -16.12 -8.13 -3.68
N ILE A 25 -15.57 -8.12 -2.46
CA ILE A 25 -14.19 -7.75 -2.21
C ILE A 25 -13.35 -9.01 -2.02
N ARG A 26 -12.18 -9.07 -2.67
CA ARG A 26 -11.12 -10.02 -2.40
C ARG A 26 -9.92 -9.27 -1.84
N THR A 27 -9.30 -9.80 -0.82
CA THR A 27 -8.13 -9.21 -0.17
C THR A 27 -6.91 -10.11 -0.31
N ALA A 28 -5.76 -9.50 -0.48
CA ALA A 28 -4.44 -10.10 -0.42
C ALA A 28 -3.54 -9.24 0.46
N ALA A 29 -2.42 -9.77 0.92
CA ALA A 29 -1.40 -9.00 1.61
C ALA A 29 -0.01 -9.44 1.17
N LEU A 30 0.89 -8.47 1.02
CA LEU A 30 2.31 -8.71 0.81
C LEU A 30 3.08 -7.85 1.80
N PHE A 31 3.97 -8.48 2.55
CA PHE A 31 4.93 -7.84 3.44
C PHE A 31 6.29 -7.85 2.79
N TYR A 32 7.03 -6.77 2.96
CA TYR A 32 8.38 -6.64 2.46
C TYR A 32 9.31 -6.10 3.54
N ARG A 33 10.59 -6.38 3.38
CA ARG A 33 11.71 -5.92 4.18
C ARG A 33 12.88 -5.64 3.25
N ASP A 34 14.02 -5.25 3.81
CA ASP A 34 15.20 -5.04 3.00
C ASP A 34 15.90 -6.33 2.56
N GLU A 35 16.78 -6.18 1.56
CA GLU A 35 17.67 -7.23 1.08
C GLU A 35 18.66 -7.62 2.21
N GLY A 36 18.71 -8.91 2.54
CA GLY A 36 19.56 -9.40 3.64
C GLY A 36 18.83 -9.67 4.95
N ASP A 37 17.60 -9.22 5.09
CA ASP A 37 16.74 -9.59 6.21
C ASP A 37 16.31 -11.06 6.19
N ALA A 38 15.59 -11.51 7.21
CA ALA A 38 15.07 -12.88 7.33
C ALA A 38 14.21 -13.32 6.12
N TYR A 39 13.63 -12.36 5.42
CA TYR A 39 12.98 -12.52 4.12
C TYR A 39 12.87 -11.15 3.43
N VAL A 40 12.81 -11.13 2.10
CA VAL A 40 12.54 -9.91 1.35
C VAL A 40 11.05 -9.70 1.17
N THR A 41 10.30 -10.74 0.81
CA THR A 41 8.85 -10.67 0.69
C THR A 41 8.16 -11.91 1.25
N ARG A 42 6.94 -11.71 1.77
CA ARG A 42 5.99 -12.76 2.14
C ARG A 42 4.60 -12.33 1.73
N SER A 43 3.81 -13.22 1.15
CA SER A 43 2.47 -12.90 0.68
C SER A 43 1.42 -13.93 1.06
N GLU A 44 0.18 -13.46 1.18
CA GLU A 44 -1.05 -14.25 1.18
C GLU A 44 -1.88 -13.80 -0.02
N ASN A 45 -2.26 -14.75 -0.87
CA ASN A 45 -2.93 -14.47 -2.13
C ASN A 45 -4.38 -14.01 -1.93
N PHE A 46 -4.99 -13.49 -2.99
CA PHE A 46 -6.37 -13.01 -2.96
C PHE A 46 -7.38 -14.05 -2.46
N ASN A 47 -8.18 -13.66 -1.48
CA ASN A 47 -9.22 -14.48 -0.90
C ASN A 47 -10.51 -13.67 -0.69
N LYS A 48 -11.67 -14.33 -0.84
CA LYS A 48 -13.00 -13.74 -0.53
C LYS A 48 -13.26 -13.66 0.97
N ASP A 49 -12.57 -14.46 1.76
CA ASP A 49 -12.64 -14.42 3.22
C ASP A 49 -11.52 -13.49 3.76
N PRO A 50 -11.86 -12.27 4.18
CA PRO A 50 -10.87 -11.31 4.67
C PRO A 50 -10.21 -11.78 5.97
N GLN A 51 -10.82 -12.74 6.68
CA GLN A 51 -10.24 -13.29 7.90
C GLN A 51 -8.92 -14.04 7.62
N LYS A 52 -8.77 -14.66 6.45
CA LYS A 52 -7.52 -15.32 6.05
C LYS A 52 -6.40 -14.29 5.89
N THR A 53 -6.66 -13.20 5.19
CA THR A 53 -5.71 -12.09 5.05
C THR A 53 -5.35 -11.50 6.41
N LEU A 54 -6.35 -11.25 7.28
CA LEU A 54 -6.09 -10.76 8.63
C LEU A 54 -5.25 -11.74 9.46
N ASN A 55 -5.52 -13.03 9.39
CA ASN A 55 -4.75 -14.05 10.11
C ASN A 55 -3.29 -14.11 9.61
N PHE A 56 -3.05 -13.84 8.32
CA PHE A 56 -1.71 -13.71 7.78
C PHE A 56 -1.03 -12.44 8.32
N ILE A 57 -1.70 -11.29 8.29
CA ILE A 57 -1.19 -10.00 8.79
C ILE A 57 -0.83 -10.11 10.29
N LYS A 58 -1.69 -10.73 11.10
CA LYS A 58 -1.46 -10.90 12.55
C LYS A 58 -0.19 -11.68 12.91
N LYS A 59 0.30 -12.51 11.99
CA LYS A 59 1.54 -13.27 12.17
C LYS A 59 2.80 -12.48 11.80
N GLN A 60 2.63 -11.30 11.20
CA GLN A 60 3.77 -10.46 10.82
C GLN A 60 4.11 -9.49 11.93
N GLU A 61 5.42 -9.23 12.07
CA GLU A 61 5.97 -8.31 13.04
C GLU A 61 6.91 -7.33 12.33
N ALA A 62 6.86 -6.08 12.71
CA ALA A 62 7.82 -5.07 12.28
C ALA A 62 9.10 -5.25 13.12
N ASN A 63 10.04 -6.01 12.61
CA ASN A 63 11.37 -6.17 13.21
C ASN A 63 12.39 -6.40 12.08
N GLY A 64 13.66 -6.19 12.35
CA GLY A 64 14.74 -6.19 11.35
C GLY A 64 15.21 -4.77 11.06
N GLY A 65 15.96 -4.62 9.98
CA GLY A 65 16.54 -3.34 9.56
C GLY A 65 18.02 -3.24 9.95
N GLY A 66 18.89 -3.28 8.93
CA GLY A 66 20.33 -3.02 9.04
C GLY A 66 20.66 -1.59 8.61
N ASP A 67 19.97 -1.10 7.61
CA ASP A 67 20.03 0.25 7.07
C ASP A 67 18.63 0.81 6.80
N TYR A 68 18.57 2.08 6.43
CA TYR A 68 17.30 2.80 6.33
C TYR A 68 16.48 2.49 5.06
N PRO A 69 17.09 2.29 3.86
CA PRO A 69 16.34 1.95 2.66
C PRO A 69 15.74 0.55 2.73
N GLU A 70 14.60 0.37 2.03
CA GLU A 70 13.85 -0.88 1.98
C GLU A 70 13.66 -1.39 0.54
N ALA A 71 13.41 -2.69 0.37
CA ALA A 71 13.25 -3.32 -0.94
C ALA A 71 11.87 -3.07 -1.57
N VAL A 72 11.43 -1.81 -1.65
CA VAL A 72 10.15 -1.39 -2.24
C VAL A 72 10.00 -1.88 -3.69
N HIS A 73 11.08 -1.86 -4.46
CA HIS A 73 11.09 -2.34 -5.85
C HIS A 73 10.71 -3.82 -5.95
N THR A 74 11.25 -4.64 -5.05
CA THR A 74 10.95 -6.07 -4.98
C THR A 74 9.50 -6.30 -4.55
N ALA A 75 8.99 -5.51 -3.59
CA ALA A 75 7.59 -5.57 -3.18
C ALA A 75 6.63 -5.30 -4.34
N LEU A 76 6.88 -4.24 -5.13
CA LEU A 76 6.07 -3.91 -6.31
C LEU A 76 6.11 -5.00 -7.37
N GLU A 77 7.30 -5.54 -7.68
CA GLU A 77 7.46 -6.61 -8.65
C GLU A 77 6.75 -7.90 -8.20
N LYS A 78 6.95 -8.30 -6.94
CA LYS A 78 6.36 -9.52 -6.37
C LYS A 78 4.85 -9.43 -6.23
N ALA A 79 4.30 -8.29 -5.91
CA ALA A 79 2.85 -8.11 -5.88
C ALA A 79 2.20 -8.30 -7.27
N LEU A 80 2.91 -7.97 -8.36
CA LEU A 80 2.45 -8.26 -9.71
C LEU A 80 2.60 -9.73 -10.11
N GLN A 81 3.69 -10.38 -9.68
CA GLN A 81 4.03 -11.74 -10.09
C GLN A 81 3.33 -12.83 -9.26
N ASP A 82 3.28 -12.64 -7.95
CA ASP A 82 2.89 -13.67 -7.00
C ASP A 82 1.41 -13.61 -6.61
N LEU A 83 0.74 -12.45 -6.80
CA LEU A 83 -0.68 -12.30 -6.50
C LEU A 83 -1.54 -12.54 -7.74
N SER A 84 -2.60 -13.34 -7.58
CA SER A 84 -3.52 -13.69 -8.67
C SER A 84 -4.57 -12.60 -8.87
N TRP A 85 -4.17 -11.51 -9.53
CA TRP A 85 -5.08 -10.41 -9.89
C TRP A 85 -6.17 -10.91 -10.86
N GLU A 86 -7.43 -10.57 -10.57
CA GLU A 86 -8.55 -10.92 -11.46
C GLU A 86 -8.47 -10.11 -12.77
N GLU A 87 -8.84 -10.77 -13.86
CA GLU A 87 -8.99 -10.14 -15.18
C GLU A 87 -10.44 -9.68 -15.40
N GLY A 88 -10.66 -8.80 -16.39
CA GLY A 88 -11.99 -8.30 -16.73
C GLY A 88 -12.42 -7.08 -15.93
N ASN A 89 -13.73 -6.96 -15.67
CA ASN A 89 -14.32 -5.77 -15.05
C ASN A 89 -14.21 -5.79 -13.52
N TYR A 90 -13.02 -5.52 -13.03
CA TYR A 90 -12.70 -5.43 -11.60
C TYR A 90 -11.95 -4.14 -11.29
N ALA A 91 -12.29 -3.48 -10.20
CA ALA A 91 -11.44 -2.47 -9.60
C ALA A 91 -10.25 -3.16 -8.91
N ARG A 92 -9.03 -2.85 -9.35
CA ARG A 92 -7.79 -3.41 -8.81
C ARG A 92 -7.03 -2.33 -8.06
N LEU A 93 -6.97 -2.46 -6.75
CA LEU A 93 -6.36 -1.45 -5.88
C LEU A 93 -5.18 -2.06 -5.12
N ALA A 94 -4.05 -1.41 -5.14
CA ALA A 94 -2.86 -1.77 -4.38
C ALA A 94 -2.49 -0.62 -3.43
N PHE A 95 -2.75 -0.81 -2.14
CA PHE A 95 -2.32 0.11 -1.10
C PHE A 95 -0.86 -0.22 -0.73
N LEU A 96 0.04 0.71 -0.99
CA LEU A 96 1.47 0.60 -0.64
C LEU A 96 1.76 1.45 0.59
N LEU A 97 1.89 0.82 1.74
CA LEU A 97 2.34 1.49 2.96
C LEU A 97 3.88 1.53 2.96
N SER A 98 4.45 2.72 3.05
CA SER A 98 5.90 2.93 3.04
C SER A 98 6.31 3.90 4.14
N ASP A 99 7.20 3.44 5.02
CA ASP A 99 7.82 4.18 6.13
C ASP A 99 9.32 4.42 5.93
N ALA A 100 9.87 3.96 4.80
CA ALA A 100 11.26 4.15 4.43
C ALA A 100 11.41 4.35 2.91
N PRO A 101 12.48 5.01 2.44
CA PRO A 101 12.79 5.14 1.02
C PRO A 101 13.20 3.81 0.39
N PRO A 102 13.01 3.62 -0.92
CA PRO A 102 13.70 2.55 -1.64
C PRO A 102 15.20 2.81 -1.75
N HIS A 103 15.98 1.76 -1.98
CA HIS A 103 17.38 1.93 -2.37
C HIS A 103 17.50 2.82 -3.61
N HIS A 104 18.43 3.79 -3.56
CA HIS A 104 18.61 4.78 -4.62
C HIS A 104 19.80 4.43 -5.54
N ASN A 105 19.57 3.48 -6.45
CA ASN A 105 20.50 3.15 -7.52
C ASN A 105 19.77 2.95 -8.85
N GLN A 106 20.48 3.04 -9.96
CA GLN A 106 19.89 2.97 -11.30
C GLN A 106 19.03 1.72 -11.53
N LYS A 107 19.50 0.55 -11.08
CA LYS A 107 18.80 -0.73 -11.27
C LYS A 107 17.46 -0.75 -10.51
N VAL A 108 17.46 -0.30 -9.26
CA VAL A 108 16.25 -0.22 -8.43
C VAL A 108 15.26 0.77 -9.03
N MET A 109 15.71 1.97 -9.40
CA MET A 109 14.84 2.99 -10.00
C MET A 109 14.24 2.54 -11.33
N GLU A 110 15.00 1.79 -12.14
CA GLU A 110 14.48 1.20 -13.38
C GLU A 110 13.47 0.09 -13.12
N SER A 111 13.67 -0.75 -12.09
CA SER A 111 12.70 -1.77 -11.66
C SER A 111 11.39 -1.12 -11.18
N ILE A 112 11.48 -0.08 -10.36
CA ILE A 112 10.30 0.68 -9.91
C ILE A 112 9.54 1.27 -11.11
N ARG A 113 10.24 1.93 -12.06
CA ARG A 113 9.63 2.47 -13.26
C ARG A 113 8.88 1.40 -14.06
N LYS A 114 9.52 0.25 -14.32
CA LYS A 114 8.89 -0.89 -15.02
C LYS A 114 7.67 -1.43 -14.26
N SER A 115 7.76 -1.50 -12.94
CA SER A 115 6.62 -1.92 -12.12
C SER A 115 5.46 -0.96 -12.26
N ILE A 116 5.67 0.35 -12.17
CA ILE A 116 4.63 1.37 -12.36
C ILE A 116 3.97 1.23 -13.75
N GLU A 117 4.75 1.07 -14.81
CA GLU A 117 4.24 0.82 -16.17
C GLU A 117 3.37 -0.44 -16.23
N ASN A 118 3.77 -1.53 -15.57
CA ASN A 118 3.00 -2.76 -15.51
C ASN A 118 1.72 -2.62 -14.68
N TYR A 119 1.74 -1.91 -13.55
CA TYR A 119 0.54 -1.60 -12.76
C TYR A 119 -0.46 -0.84 -13.61
N ALA A 120 -0.01 0.22 -14.30
CA ALA A 120 -0.86 1.02 -15.20
C ALA A 120 -1.42 0.18 -16.35
N ALA A 121 -0.58 -0.62 -17.02
CA ALA A 121 -0.99 -1.47 -18.14
C ALA A 121 -2.04 -2.54 -17.75
N ASN A 122 -1.98 -3.03 -16.50
CA ASN A 122 -2.95 -3.98 -15.96
C ASN A 122 -4.15 -3.29 -15.28
N GLY A 123 -4.26 -1.97 -15.32
CA GLY A 123 -5.34 -1.22 -14.69
C GLY A 123 -5.36 -1.34 -13.16
N ILE A 124 -4.19 -1.60 -12.54
CA ILE A 124 -4.05 -1.66 -11.09
C ILE A 124 -3.66 -0.27 -10.60
N LYS A 125 -4.50 0.32 -9.75
CA LYS A 125 -4.26 1.64 -9.17
C LYS A 125 -3.37 1.50 -7.94
N LEU A 126 -2.19 2.13 -7.97
CA LEU A 126 -1.34 2.26 -6.78
C LEU A 126 -1.86 3.39 -5.90
N ILE A 127 -2.07 3.09 -4.65
CA ILE A 127 -2.47 4.03 -3.61
C ILE A 127 -1.35 4.03 -2.55
N PRO A 128 -0.28 4.81 -2.79
CA PRO A 128 0.79 4.91 -1.82
C PRO A 128 0.33 5.68 -0.58
N ILE A 129 0.62 5.11 0.58
CA ILE A 129 0.39 5.71 1.89
C ILE A 129 1.76 6.01 2.49
N ALA A 130 2.12 7.28 2.47
CA ALA A 130 3.34 7.76 3.09
C ALA A 130 3.18 7.77 4.61
N ALA A 131 3.96 6.92 5.27
CA ALA A 131 3.99 6.80 6.73
C ALA A 131 5.17 7.60 7.33
N SER A 132 5.47 7.40 8.60
CA SER A 132 6.61 8.04 9.27
C SER A 132 7.93 7.62 8.63
N GLY A 133 8.90 8.51 8.59
CA GLY A 133 10.27 8.17 8.19
C GLY A 133 10.60 8.38 6.72
N ILE A 134 9.67 8.75 5.83
CA ILE A 134 10.01 9.06 4.44
C ILE A 134 10.65 10.45 4.31
N ASP A 135 11.45 10.63 3.25
CA ASP A 135 12.01 11.92 2.85
C ASP A 135 11.24 12.55 1.67
N LYS A 136 11.62 13.77 1.29
CA LYS A 136 10.97 14.51 0.20
C LYS A 136 11.13 13.85 -1.17
N SER A 137 12.22 13.13 -1.40
CA SER A 137 12.41 12.41 -2.67
C SER A 137 11.52 11.17 -2.75
N THR A 138 11.33 10.49 -1.63
CA THR A 138 10.39 9.38 -1.50
C THR A 138 8.95 9.87 -1.64
N GLU A 139 8.58 10.98 -0.99
CA GLU A 139 7.27 11.62 -1.20
C GLU A 139 7.00 11.87 -2.69
N PHE A 140 7.98 12.45 -3.40
CA PHE A 140 7.84 12.70 -4.84
C PHE A 140 7.64 11.41 -5.65
N LEU A 141 8.42 10.36 -5.36
CA LEU A 141 8.29 9.07 -6.02
C LEU A 141 6.91 8.43 -5.78
N LEU A 142 6.43 8.44 -4.53
CA LEU A 142 5.11 7.91 -4.19
C LEU A 142 3.98 8.66 -4.91
N ARG A 143 4.10 9.98 -5.05
CA ARG A 143 3.17 10.78 -5.86
C ARG A 143 3.19 10.39 -7.33
N LEU A 144 4.38 10.16 -7.92
CA LEU A 144 4.49 9.70 -9.30
C LEU A 144 3.83 8.32 -9.48
N MET A 145 4.01 7.38 -8.55
CA MET A 145 3.33 6.08 -8.57
C MET A 145 1.80 6.25 -8.66
N ALA A 146 1.23 7.10 -7.82
CA ALA A 146 -0.20 7.37 -7.83
C ALA A 146 -0.65 7.99 -9.17
N ILE A 147 0.05 9.03 -9.64
CA ILE A 147 -0.30 9.74 -10.89
C ILE A 147 -0.27 8.79 -12.10
N PHE A 148 0.80 8.02 -12.27
CA PHE A 148 0.96 7.15 -13.43
C PHE A 148 0.02 5.95 -13.46
N THR A 149 -0.54 5.55 -12.32
CA THR A 149 -1.49 4.43 -12.22
C THR A 149 -2.94 4.89 -12.01
N ASP A 150 -3.20 6.20 -12.13
CA ASP A 150 -4.51 6.81 -11.85
C ASP A 150 -5.03 6.46 -10.44
N GLY A 151 -4.09 6.38 -9.49
CA GLY A 151 -4.34 6.14 -8.08
C GLY A 151 -4.46 7.43 -7.27
N THR A 152 -4.39 7.31 -5.96
CA THR A 152 -4.43 8.46 -5.03
C THR A 152 -3.25 8.36 -4.08
N TYR A 153 -2.46 9.44 -3.99
CA TYR A 153 -1.43 9.57 -2.97
C TYR A 153 -2.07 9.94 -1.62
N VAL A 154 -1.68 9.22 -0.59
CA VAL A 154 -2.12 9.42 0.79
C VAL A 154 -0.89 9.64 1.67
N PHE A 155 -1.02 10.42 2.72
CA PHE A 155 0.00 10.56 3.75
C PHE A 155 -0.64 10.54 5.14
N ILE A 156 0.09 9.99 6.11
CA ILE A 156 -0.29 9.99 7.52
C ILE A 156 0.27 11.25 8.15
N THR A 157 -0.50 11.91 9.01
CA THR A 157 -0.09 13.12 9.74
C THR A 157 0.22 12.82 11.20
N ASN A 158 0.96 13.71 11.86
CA ASN A 158 1.23 13.61 13.30
C ASN A 158 -0.03 13.56 14.17
N HIS A 159 -1.17 14.05 13.68
CA HIS A 159 -2.46 13.99 14.38
C HIS A 159 -3.10 12.60 14.37
N SER A 160 -2.62 11.67 13.55
CA SER A 160 -3.18 10.32 13.43
C SER A 160 -2.93 9.45 14.67
N GLY A 161 -1.86 9.72 15.40
CA GLY A 161 -1.38 8.82 16.46
C GLY A 161 -0.78 7.51 15.93
N ILE A 162 -0.56 7.38 14.61
CA ILE A 162 -0.03 6.21 13.94
C ILE A 162 1.44 6.46 13.56
N GLY A 163 2.35 5.61 14.04
CA GLY A 163 3.78 5.72 13.74
C GLY A 163 4.52 6.81 14.53
N ASN A 164 5.70 7.17 14.03
CA ASN A 164 6.57 8.21 14.58
C ASN A 164 6.25 9.58 13.94
N GLU A 165 7.13 10.57 14.08
CA GLU A 165 6.98 11.88 13.46
C GLU A 165 6.91 11.76 11.92
N HIS A 166 5.99 12.50 11.31
CA HIS A 166 5.76 12.55 9.87
C HIS A 166 6.27 13.85 9.29
N ILE A 167 6.76 13.83 8.06
CA ILE A 167 7.09 15.05 7.34
C ILE A 167 5.79 15.81 7.00
N GLU A 168 5.86 17.13 7.03
CA GLU A 168 4.77 17.94 6.49
C GLU A 168 4.68 17.76 4.97
N PRO A 169 3.47 17.51 4.44
CA PRO A 169 3.27 17.34 3.01
C PRO A 169 3.63 18.61 2.24
N THR A 170 4.13 18.43 1.02
CA THR A 170 4.56 19.54 0.14
C THR A 170 3.38 20.33 -0.45
N ILE A 171 2.15 19.95 -0.18
CA ILE A 171 0.92 20.60 -0.67
C ILE A 171 0.35 21.55 0.38
N GLY A 172 -0.21 22.69 -0.07
CA GLY A 172 -0.65 23.77 0.82
C GLY A 172 -1.98 23.54 1.54
N GLN A 173 -2.90 22.75 0.97
CA GLN A 173 -4.21 22.45 1.59
C GLN A 173 -4.50 20.95 1.46
N TYR A 174 -4.97 20.35 2.53
CA TYR A 174 -5.39 18.96 2.60
C TYR A 174 -6.45 18.78 3.70
N ASP A 175 -7.33 17.82 3.49
CA ASP A 175 -8.29 17.40 4.50
C ASP A 175 -7.68 16.31 5.39
N VAL A 176 -7.96 16.38 6.69
CA VAL A 176 -7.54 15.36 7.66
C VAL A 176 -8.76 14.51 8.00
N GLU A 177 -8.65 13.22 7.74
CA GLU A 177 -9.69 12.23 8.05
C GLU A 177 -9.04 10.97 8.67
N LEU A 178 -9.83 10.12 9.31
CA LEU A 178 -9.33 8.86 9.85
C LEU A 178 -8.89 7.93 8.71
N LEU A 179 -7.76 7.26 8.86
CA LEU A 179 -7.18 6.41 7.81
C LEU A 179 -8.13 5.29 7.35
N ASN A 180 -8.87 4.68 8.28
CA ASN A 180 -9.87 3.67 7.94
C ASN A 180 -11.03 4.24 7.10
N GLU A 181 -11.51 5.44 7.40
CA GLU A 181 -12.56 6.13 6.63
C GLU A 181 -12.06 6.54 5.25
N LEU A 182 -10.83 7.04 5.18
CA LEU A 182 -10.15 7.35 3.92
C LEU A 182 -10.06 6.12 3.01
N ILE A 183 -9.60 4.97 3.53
CA ILE A 183 -9.50 3.74 2.75
C ILE A 183 -10.88 3.29 2.24
N VAL A 184 -11.89 3.31 3.10
CA VAL A 184 -13.28 2.99 2.73
C VAL A 184 -13.78 3.91 1.60
N ARG A 185 -13.55 5.22 1.71
CA ARG A 185 -13.92 6.21 0.70
C ARG A 185 -13.17 5.98 -0.63
N LEU A 186 -11.89 5.63 -0.57
CA LEU A 186 -11.11 5.33 -1.79
C LEU A 186 -11.59 4.04 -2.47
N ILE A 187 -11.93 3.00 -1.71
CA ILE A 187 -12.56 1.80 -2.27
C ILE A 187 -13.85 2.18 -2.99
N GLY A 188 -14.73 2.95 -2.35
CA GLY A 188 -15.96 3.46 -2.98
C GLY A 188 -15.69 4.21 -4.28
N LYS A 189 -14.79 5.20 -4.24
CA LYS A 189 -14.40 6.01 -5.43
C LYS A 189 -13.99 5.18 -6.65
N TYR A 190 -13.28 4.09 -6.43
CA TYR A 190 -12.74 3.28 -7.53
C TYR A 190 -13.63 2.09 -7.93
N THR A 191 -14.75 1.89 -7.25
CA THR A 191 -15.72 0.82 -7.55
C THR A 191 -17.04 1.37 -8.10
N GLU A 192 -17.20 2.70 -8.21
CA GLU A 192 -18.29 3.34 -8.95
C GLU A 192 -18.10 3.14 -10.46
#